data_8d0789a74234f355400cdfbcf21224a1
#
_entry.id   8d0789a74234f355400cdfbcf21224a1
#
_cell.length_a   1.000
_cell.length_b   1.000
_cell.length_c   1.000
_cell.angle_alpha   90.00
_cell.angle_beta   90.00
_cell.angle_gamma   90.00
#
_symmetry.space_group_name_H-M   'P 1'
#
loop_
_entity.id
_entity.type
_entity.pdbx_description
1 polymer ?
#
loop_
_entity_poly.entity_id
_entity_poly.type
_entity_poly.pdbx_seq_one_letter_code
_entity_poly.pdbx_strand_id
1 'polypeptide(L)'
;MQEDSSEEFSGKILQTRSVANFRLVAVAYAPNQVLPLHSHDHAYVSVALRGGYLEQLRRSSWECTAGGTIFHAPGESHKNRFFETGARLLVLEIEPRFLTDIAHRGIVTDRQSASTSAYCMHLAMRLDRALGESDPLSALCAEGLSLELLSETLQRFGEPIRGSPDWLSHVREILHDRYREQLSLSELAAEVQVHPVHLARAFRKRYGCCVGDFIRQLRVEAATHELLRSDAPIAEIATRAGFTDQSHLSRILKRYIGVSPGELRKRTASSGATRNG
;
A
#
# COMPACT_ATOMS: atom_id res chain seq x y z
N MET A 1 -10.20 -12.84 -31.95
CA MET A 1 -9.30 -11.73 -32.29
C MET A 1 -9.05 -11.06 -30.94
N GLN A 2 -7.95 -11.41 -30.26
CA GLN A 2 -7.55 -10.81 -29.00
C GLN A 2 -6.94 -9.47 -29.38
N GLU A 3 -7.65 -8.38 -29.05
CA GLU A 3 -7.07 -7.04 -29.09
C GLU A 3 -5.99 -6.96 -28.01
N ASP A 4 -4.81 -6.64 -28.48
CA ASP A 4 -3.57 -6.55 -27.71
C ASP A 4 -3.66 -5.30 -26.81
N SER A 5 -4.04 -5.49 -25.53
CA SER A 5 -4.16 -4.43 -24.52
C SER A 5 -2.80 -3.95 -23.99
N SER A 6 -1.76 -4.04 -24.84
CA SER A 6 -0.39 -3.63 -24.49
C SER A 6 -0.17 -2.10 -24.46
N GLU A 7 -1.12 -1.29 -24.92
CA GLU A 7 -1.00 0.17 -24.97
C GLU A 7 -1.43 0.89 -23.66
N GLU A 8 -2.03 0.18 -22.72
CA GLU A 8 -2.66 0.79 -21.52
C GLU A 8 -1.66 1.33 -20.50
N PHE A 9 -0.44 0.76 -20.44
CA PHE A 9 0.65 1.27 -19.59
C PHE A 9 1.86 1.61 -20.45
N SER A 10 2.20 2.90 -20.57
CA SER A 10 3.34 3.40 -21.34
C SER A 10 4.72 3.02 -20.78
N GLY A 11 4.79 2.06 -19.87
CA GLY A 11 5.99 1.45 -19.32
C GLY A 11 6.35 0.13 -20.01
N LYS A 12 7.52 -0.42 -19.70
CA LYS A 12 7.91 -1.76 -20.13
C LYS A 12 7.19 -2.81 -19.28
N ILE A 13 6.21 -3.51 -19.85
CA ILE A 13 5.56 -4.64 -19.19
C ILE A 13 6.60 -5.76 -19.05
N LEU A 14 6.78 -6.24 -17.82
CA LEU A 14 7.72 -7.31 -17.46
C LEU A 14 7.01 -8.66 -17.44
N GLN A 15 5.85 -8.72 -16.81
CA GLN A 15 5.01 -9.89 -16.68
C GLN A 15 3.55 -9.49 -16.54
N THR A 16 2.64 -10.37 -16.95
CA THR A 16 1.20 -10.19 -16.75
C THR A 16 0.54 -11.55 -16.47
N ARG A 17 -0.50 -11.53 -15.64
CA ARG A 17 -1.30 -12.72 -15.32
C ARG A 17 -2.73 -12.32 -14.97
N SER A 18 -3.71 -12.99 -15.56
CA SER A 18 -5.12 -12.86 -15.20
C SER A 18 -5.48 -13.92 -14.16
N VAL A 19 -6.16 -13.51 -13.09
CA VAL A 19 -6.68 -14.38 -12.03
C VAL A 19 -8.06 -13.87 -11.60
N ALA A 20 -9.07 -14.69 -11.74
CA ALA A 20 -10.47 -14.36 -11.43
C ALA A 20 -10.87 -12.97 -11.99
N ASN A 21 -11.19 -12.02 -11.14
CA ASN A 21 -11.64 -10.68 -11.48
C ASN A 21 -10.49 -9.65 -11.58
N PHE A 22 -9.25 -10.11 -11.68
CA PHE A 22 -8.08 -9.27 -11.65
C PHE A 22 -7.10 -9.58 -12.77
N ARG A 23 -6.44 -8.53 -13.27
CA ARG A 23 -5.25 -8.65 -14.11
C ARG A 23 -4.06 -8.04 -13.37
N LEU A 24 -3.08 -8.87 -13.09
CA LEU A 24 -1.81 -8.48 -12.47
C LEU A 24 -0.82 -8.08 -13.57
N VAL A 25 -0.19 -6.93 -13.42
CA VAL A 25 0.83 -6.42 -14.35
C VAL A 25 2.04 -5.93 -13.56
N ALA A 26 3.20 -6.54 -13.82
CA ALA A 26 4.47 -5.97 -13.38
C ALA A 26 5.01 -5.06 -14.49
N VAL A 27 5.21 -3.79 -14.20
CA VAL A 27 5.65 -2.78 -15.17
C VAL A 27 6.86 -2.00 -14.65
N ALA A 28 7.80 -1.70 -15.56
CA ALA A 28 8.96 -0.87 -15.26
C ALA A 28 8.94 0.41 -16.09
N TYR A 29 9.27 1.52 -15.42
CA TYR A 29 9.42 2.84 -16.02
C TYR A 29 10.86 3.31 -15.95
N ALA A 30 11.34 3.93 -17.03
CA ALA A 30 12.70 4.42 -17.13
C ALA A 30 12.96 5.60 -16.20
N PRO A 31 14.23 5.83 -15.81
CA PRO A 31 14.64 7.07 -15.14
C PRO A 31 14.16 8.30 -15.87
N ASN A 32 13.63 9.28 -15.14
CA ASN A 32 13.16 10.58 -15.64
C ASN A 32 12.06 10.50 -16.71
N GLN A 33 11.43 9.35 -16.91
CA GLN A 33 10.30 9.20 -17.84
C GLN A 33 9.13 10.08 -17.38
N VAL A 34 8.48 10.72 -18.36
CA VAL A 34 7.28 11.52 -18.13
C VAL A 34 6.13 10.93 -18.93
N LEU A 35 5.04 10.65 -18.26
CA LEU A 35 3.78 10.30 -18.89
C LEU A 35 2.91 11.56 -18.93
N PRO A 36 2.45 11.99 -20.13
CA PRO A 36 1.55 13.12 -20.27
C PRO A 36 0.22 12.83 -19.56
N LEU A 37 -0.68 13.81 -19.56
CA LEU A 37 -2.04 13.62 -19.02
C LEU A 37 -2.75 12.50 -19.77
N HIS A 38 -3.18 11.47 -19.04
CA HIS A 38 -3.88 10.29 -19.53
C HIS A 38 -4.89 9.79 -18.49
N SER A 39 -5.73 8.87 -18.88
CA SER A 39 -6.69 8.18 -18.01
C SER A 39 -6.77 6.71 -18.42
N HIS A 40 -7.29 5.88 -17.52
CA HIS A 40 -7.51 4.45 -17.78
C HIS A 40 -9.00 4.14 -17.67
N ASP A 41 -9.49 3.23 -18.52
CA ASP A 41 -10.90 2.82 -18.52
C ASP A 41 -11.25 1.89 -17.35
N HIS A 42 -10.25 1.20 -16.80
CA HIS A 42 -10.39 0.29 -15.67
C HIS A 42 -9.89 0.91 -14.37
N ALA A 43 -10.54 0.56 -13.26
CA ALA A 43 -9.97 0.81 -11.95
C ALA A 43 -8.77 -0.09 -11.70
N TYR A 44 -7.77 0.42 -11.01
CA TYR A 44 -6.61 -0.38 -10.63
C TYR A 44 -5.96 0.10 -9.33
N VAL A 45 -5.23 -0.80 -8.68
CA VAL A 45 -4.34 -0.49 -7.58
C VAL A 45 -2.90 -0.56 -8.10
N SER A 46 -2.13 0.50 -7.93
CA SER A 46 -0.69 0.49 -8.18
C SER A 46 0.09 0.45 -6.87
N VAL A 47 1.11 -0.40 -6.80
CA VAL A 47 2.04 -0.46 -5.67
C VAL A 47 3.46 -0.29 -6.19
N ALA A 48 4.17 0.72 -5.71
CA ALA A 48 5.56 0.95 -6.06
C ALA A 48 6.45 -0.08 -5.32
N LEU A 49 6.98 -1.05 -6.06
CA LEU A 49 7.91 -2.05 -5.52
C LEU A 49 9.32 -1.49 -5.38
N ARG A 50 9.71 -0.55 -6.26
CA ARG A 50 11.01 0.12 -6.29
C ARG A 50 10.94 1.47 -6.96
N GLY A 51 11.94 2.32 -6.63
CA GLY A 51 12.03 3.65 -7.19
C GLY A 51 10.87 4.52 -6.78
N GLY A 52 10.46 5.42 -7.66
CA GLY A 52 9.32 6.28 -7.34
C GLY A 52 8.99 7.25 -8.46
N TYR A 53 7.87 7.92 -8.27
CA TYR A 53 7.35 8.92 -9.20
C TYR A 53 6.49 9.96 -8.49
N LEU A 54 6.37 11.11 -9.09
CA LEU A 54 5.38 12.12 -8.74
C LEU A 54 4.15 11.91 -9.62
N GLU A 55 3.02 11.66 -9.01
CA GLU A 55 1.73 11.65 -9.67
C GLU A 55 1.03 12.98 -9.47
N GLN A 56 0.52 13.55 -10.53
CA GLN A 56 -0.16 14.83 -10.50
C GLN A 56 -1.57 14.70 -11.07
N LEU A 57 -2.55 15.06 -10.26
CA LEU A 57 -3.94 15.24 -10.63
C LEU A 57 -4.25 16.72 -10.84
N ARG A 58 -5.50 17.00 -11.21
CA ARG A 58 -5.94 18.38 -11.45
C ARG A 58 -5.78 19.31 -10.23
N ARG A 59 -5.91 18.78 -8.99
CA ARG A 59 -5.92 19.59 -7.75
C ARG A 59 -4.99 19.07 -6.67
N SER A 60 -4.29 17.98 -6.89
CA SER A 60 -3.40 17.35 -5.91
C SER A 60 -2.20 16.70 -6.58
N SER A 61 -1.17 16.42 -5.81
CA SER A 61 -0.04 15.63 -6.27
C SER A 61 0.43 14.72 -5.16
N TRP A 62 0.89 13.52 -5.53
CA TRP A 62 1.44 12.53 -4.60
C TRP A 62 2.81 12.07 -5.04
N GLU A 63 3.71 12.04 -4.08
CA GLU A 63 5.01 11.41 -4.25
C GLU A 63 4.88 9.93 -3.87
N CYS A 64 4.86 9.06 -4.88
CA CYS A 64 4.75 7.62 -4.70
C CYS A 64 6.15 7.01 -4.76
N THR A 65 6.61 6.49 -3.65
CA THR A 65 7.90 5.80 -3.51
C THR A 65 7.69 4.35 -3.09
N ALA A 66 8.76 3.56 -2.92
CA ALA A 66 8.64 2.15 -2.54
C ALA A 66 7.71 1.95 -1.33
N GLY A 67 6.70 1.09 -1.46
CA GLY A 67 5.60 0.90 -0.51
C GLY A 67 4.40 1.83 -0.73
N GLY A 68 4.54 2.85 -1.57
CA GLY A 68 3.42 3.70 -1.97
C GLY A 68 2.37 2.90 -2.75
N THR A 69 1.12 3.07 -2.36
CA THR A 69 -0.04 2.36 -2.92
C THR A 69 -1.08 3.39 -3.32
N ILE A 70 -1.57 3.31 -4.55
CA ILE A 70 -2.60 4.23 -5.08
C ILE A 70 -3.73 3.39 -5.66
N PHE A 71 -4.97 3.69 -5.29
CA PHE A 71 -6.16 3.25 -6.00
C PHE A 71 -6.54 4.31 -7.03
N HIS A 72 -6.72 3.90 -8.25
CA HIS A 72 -7.15 4.74 -9.38
C HIS A 72 -8.58 4.39 -9.77
N ALA A 73 -9.45 5.38 -9.74
CA ALA A 73 -10.81 5.23 -10.23
C ALA A 73 -10.85 5.26 -11.77
N PRO A 74 -11.83 4.60 -12.39
CA PRO A 74 -11.98 4.64 -13.85
C PRO A 74 -12.15 6.07 -14.37
N GLY A 75 -11.48 6.39 -15.46
CA GLY A 75 -11.61 7.68 -16.17
C GLY A 75 -10.93 8.86 -15.49
N GLU A 76 -10.28 8.68 -14.35
CA GLU A 76 -9.59 9.78 -13.67
C GLU A 76 -8.26 10.12 -14.35
N SER A 77 -8.16 11.39 -14.81
CA SER A 77 -6.98 11.86 -15.55
C SER A 77 -5.85 12.25 -14.61
N HIS A 78 -4.67 11.74 -14.90
CA HIS A 78 -3.44 12.03 -14.16
C HIS A 78 -2.23 12.07 -15.08
N LYS A 79 -1.11 12.56 -14.58
CA LYS A 79 0.21 12.53 -15.24
C LYS A 79 1.28 12.08 -14.25
N ASN A 80 2.32 11.43 -14.76
CA ASN A 80 3.38 10.87 -13.93
C ASN A 80 4.74 11.40 -14.35
N ARG A 81 5.61 11.66 -13.39
CA ARG A 81 7.02 11.94 -13.61
C ARG A 81 7.86 11.02 -12.74
N PHE A 82 8.54 10.09 -13.36
CA PHE A 82 9.40 9.12 -12.67
C PHE A 82 10.72 9.78 -12.26
N PHE A 83 11.25 9.36 -11.10
CA PHE A 83 12.49 9.90 -10.56
C PHE A 83 13.72 9.34 -11.30
N GLU A 84 14.90 9.83 -10.93
CA GLU A 84 16.19 9.40 -11.52
C GLU A 84 16.45 7.88 -11.37
N THR A 85 15.82 7.23 -10.42
CA THR A 85 15.90 5.78 -10.22
C THR A 85 14.94 4.99 -11.10
N GLY A 86 14.04 5.66 -11.83
CA GLY A 86 12.89 5.01 -12.46
C GLY A 86 11.95 4.41 -11.41
N ALA A 87 11.06 3.53 -11.84
CA ALA A 87 10.19 2.79 -10.94
C ALA A 87 9.85 1.39 -11.46
N ARG A 88 9.62 0.46 -10.54
CA ARG A 88 8.94 -0.82 -10.81
C ARG A 88 7.66 -0.87 -10.00
N LEU A 89 6.54 -1.06 -10.68
CA LEU A 89 5.21 -1.13 -10.08
C LEU A 89 4.64 -2.54 -10.26
N LEU A 90 3.88 -2.98 -9.27
CA LEU A 90 2.83 -3.98 -9.46
C LEU A 90 1.52 -3.24 -9.63
N VAL A 91 0.81 -3.54 -10.70
CA VAL A 91 -0.53 -3.02 -10.97
C VAL A 91 -1.52 -4.17 -10.86
N LEU A 92 -2.59 -3.95 -10.13
CA LEU A 92 -3.75 -4.83 -9.98
C LEU A 92 -4.94 -4.16 -10.67
N GLU A 93 -5.20 -4.49 -11.91
CA GLU A 93 -6.40 -4.05 -12.62
C GLU A 93 -7.63 -4.83 -12.14
N ILE A 94 -8.76 -4.17 -12.08
CA ILE A 94 -10.01 -4.71 -11.53
C ILE A 94 -11.04 -4.78 -12.63
N GLU A 95 -11.65 -5.94 -12.83
CA GLU A 95 -12.73 -6.08 -13.83
C GLU A 95 -13.91 -5.15 -13.52
N PRO A 96 -14.47 -4.45 -14.53
CA PRO A 96 -15.56 -3.49 -14.33
C PRO A 96 -16.80 -4.08 -13.64
N ARG A 97 -17.16 -5.33 -13.95
CA ARG A 97 -18.30 -6.03 -13.33
C ARG A 97 -18.06 -6.22 -11.84
N PHE A 98 -16.87 -6.67 -11.47
CA PHE A 98 -16.51 -6.87 -10.06
C PHE A 98 -16.46 -5.53 -9.31
N LEU A 99 -15.94 -4.47 -9.92
CA LEU A 99 -15.96 -3.12 -9.35
C LEU A 99 -17.40 -2.65 -9.08
N THR A 100 -18.32 -2.89 -10.02
CA THR A 100 -19.75 -2.58 -9.86
C THR A 100 -20.36 -3.36 -8.70
N ASP A 101 -20.07 -4.65 -8.57
CA ASP A 101 -20.57 -5.50 -7.49
C ASP A 101 -20.13 -5.03 -6.09
N ILE A 102 -18.87 -4.61 -5.94
CA ILE A 102 -18.39 -4.07 -4.66
C ILE A 102 -18.95 -2.68 -4.38
N ALA A 103 -19.17 -1.85 -5.39
CA ALA A 103 -19.82 -0.55 -5.26
C ALA A 103 -21.28 -0.70 -4.77
N HIS A 104 -22.02 -1.66 -5.29
CA HIS A 104 -23.38 -1.99 -4.82
C HIS A 104 -23.42 -2.44 -3.35
N ARG A 105 -22.32 -2.96 -2.81
CA ARG A 105 -22.16 -3.28 -1.38
C ARG A 105 -21.81 -2.07 -0.52
N GLY A 106 -21.81 -0.86 -1.09
CA GLY A 106 -21.53 0.40 -0.38
C GLY A 106 -20.03 0.69 -0.22
N ILE A 107 -19.16 0.03 -0.96
CA ILE A 107 -17.71 0.31 -0.96
C ILE A 107 -17.45 1.46 -1.93
N VAL A 108 -16.79 2.52 -1.46
CA VAL A 108 -16.46 3.70 -2.27
C VAL A 108 -15.34 3.35 -3.24
N THR A 109 -15.61 3.49 -4.54
CA THR A 109 -14.68 3.16 -5.63
C THR A 109 -14.61 4.25 -6.72
N ASP A 110 -15.16 5.43 -6.43
CA ASP A 110 -15.29 6.54 -7.37
C ASP A 110 -14.24 7.62 -7.22
N ARG A 111 -13.24 7.41 -6.35
CA ARG A 111 -12.20 8.39 -6.05
C ARG A 111 -10.83 7.75 -5.99
N GLN A 112 -9.87 8.45 -6.55
CA GLN A 112 -8.46 8.13 -6.38
C GLN A 112 -8.00 8.41 -4.95
N SER A 113 -7.09 7.57 -4.46
CA SER A 113 -6.57 7.69 -3.11
C SER A 113 -5.17 7.06 -3.02
N ALA A 114 -4.30 7.68 -2.21
CA ALA A 114 -2.92 7.26 -2.06
C ALA A 114 -2.54 7.06 -0.59
N SER A 115 -1.73 6.06 -0.33
CA SER A 115 -1.15 5.80 1.00
C SER A 115 0.23 5.14 0.88
N THR A 116 0.93 5.02 1.99
CA THR A 116 2.09 4.14 2.12
C THR A 116 1.77 3.04 3.12
N SER A 117 1.91 1.78 2.71
CA SER A 117 1.57 0.62 3.53
C SER A 117 2.61 -0.47 3.41
N ALA A 118 3.25 -0.83 4.52
CA ALA A 118 4.14 -1.98 4.58
C ALA A 118 3.41 -3.29 4.29
N TYR A 119 2.13 -3.38 4.68
CA TYR A 119 1.32 -4.56 4.43
C TYR A 119 0.91 -4.67 2.96
N CYS A 120 0.45 -3.59 2.33
CA CYS A 120 0.21 -3.58 0.88
C CYS A 120 1.48 -3.90 0.09
N MET A 121 2.64 -3.37 0.52
CA MET A 121 3.93 -3.73 -0.08
C MET A 121 4.24 -5.22 0.04
N HIS A 122 3.98 -5.83 1.20
CA HIS A 122 4.17 -7.27 1.40
C HIS A 122 3.26 -8.09 0.47
N LEU A 123 1.98 -7.75 0.40
CA LEU A 123 1.02 -8.41 -0.50
C LEU A 123 1.46 -8.28 -1.96
N ALA A 124 1.87 -7.07 -2.37
CA ALA A 124 2.36 -6.81 -3.72
C ALA A 124 3.63 -7.61 -4.06
N MET A 125 4.57 -7.76 -3.12
CA MET A 125 5.76 -8.60 -3.32
C MET A 125 5.42 -10.09 -3.46
N ARG A 126 4.41 -10.58 -2.76
CA ARG A 126 3.91 -11.96 -2.93
C ARG A 126 3.23 -12.15 -4.28
N LEU A 127 2.41 -11.19 -4.69
CA LEU A 127 1.77 -11.20 -6.01
C LEU A 127 2.80 -11.12 -7.14
N ASP A 128 3.81 -10.25 -7.03
CA ASP A 128 4.91 -10.14 -8.00
C ASP A 128 5.67 -11.46 -8.16
N ARG A 129 5.85 -12.23 -7.09
CA ARG A 129 6.42 -13.59 -7.18
C ARG A 129 5.46 -14.55 -7.87
N ALA A 130 4.19 -14.52 -7.51
CA ALA A 130 3.18 -15.41 -8.10
C ALA A 130 2.96 -15.19 -9.61
N LEU A 131 3.36 -14.04 -10.17
CA LEU A 131 3.31 -13.80 -11.62
C LEU A 131 4.10 -14.83 -12.42
N GLY A 132 5.20 -15.36 -11.88
CA GLY A 132 6.05 -16.36 -12.55
C GLY A 132 5.60 -17.80 -12.37
N GLU A 133 4.57 -18.06 -11.57
CA GLU A 133 4.09 -19.41 -11.24
C GLU A 133 2.85 -19.75 -12.09
N SER A 134 2.74 -21.01 -12.57
CA SER A 134 1.67 -21.41 -13.50
C SER A 134 0.74 -22.50 -12.95
N ASP A 135 0.95 -22.95 -11.70
CA ASP A 135 0.14 -24.01 -11.12
C ASP A 135 -1.20 -23.49 -10.57
N PRO A 136 -2.23 -24.35 -10.45
CA PRO A 136 -3.56 -23.97 -9.99
C PRO A 136 -3.60 -23.39 -8.56
N LEU A 137 -2.73 -23.86 -7.65
CA LEU A 137 -2.69 -23.37 -6.27
C LEU A 137 -2.11 -21.96 -6.22
N SER A 138 -1.11 -21.66 -7.05
CA SER A 138 -0.59 -20.31 -7.14
C SER A 138 -1.61 -19.33 -7.72
N ALA A 139 -2.51 -19.78 -8.61
CA ALA A 139 -3.63 -18.96 -9.10
C ALA A 139 -4.61 -18.63 -7.98
N LEU A 140 -5.00 -19.61 -7.18
CA LEU A 140 -5.89 -19.41 -6.03
C LEU A 140 -5.24 -18.49 -4.96
N CYS A 141 -3.95 -18.68 -4.69
CA CYS A 141 -3.20 -17.79 -3.82
C CYS A 141 -3.17 -16.35 -4.35
N ALA A 142 -2.92 -16.15 -5.64
CA ALA A 142 -2.89 -14.84 -6.26
C ALA A 142 -4.26 -14.15 -6.20
N GLU A 143 -5.35 -14.89 -6.41
CA GLU A 143 -6.72 -14.37 -6.24
C GLU A 143 -6.97 -13.88 -4.80
N GLY A 144 -6.67 -14.70 -3.80
CA GLY A 144 -6.83 -14.33 -2.39
C GLY A 144 -6.01 -13.09 -2.00
N LEU A 145 -4.74 -13.02 -2.44
CA LEU A 145 -3.86 -11.88 -2.21
C LEU A 145 -4.36 -10.61 -2.93
N SER A 146 -4.96 -10.74 -4.11
CA SER A 146 -5.53 -9.63 -4.87
C SER A 146 -6.73 -9.03 -4.17
N LEU A 147 -7.63 -9.87 -3.65
CA LEU A 147 -8.76 -9.45 -2.83
C LEU A 147 -8.31 -8.75 -1.54
N GLU A 148 -7.29 -9.29 -0.89
CA GLU A 148 -6.74 -8.72 0.33
C GLU A 148 -6.07 -7.37 0.08
N LEU A 149 -5.26 -7.23 -1.00
CA LEU A 149 -4.65 -5.97 -1.40
C LEU A 149 -5.70 -4.91 -1.72
N LEU A 150 -6.73 -5.26 -2.48
CA LEU A 150 -7.83 -4.35 -2.79
C LEU A 150 -8.58 -3.93 -1.53
N SER A 151 -8.92 -4.88 -0.64
CA SER A 151 -9.61 -4.61 0.62
C SER A 151 -8.80 -3.65 1.51
N GLU A 152 -7.51 -3.92 1.71
CA GLU A 152 -6.61 -3.05 2.48
C GLU A 152 -6.51 -1.65 1.88
N THR A 153 -6.41 -1.57 0.55
CA THR A 153 -6.34 -0.30 -0.15
C THR A 153 -7.62 0.50 0.06
N LEU A 154 -8.79 -0.09 -0.16
CA LEU A 154 -10.09 0.61 -0.05
C LEU A 154 -10.45 0.94 1.41
N GLN A 155 -10.10 0.10 2.39
CA GLN A 155 -10.37 0.39 3.81
C GLN A 155 -9.58 1.60 4.32
N ARG A 156 -8.37 1.81 3.85
CA ARG A 156 -7.53 2.96 4.25
C ARG A 156 -8.07 4.28 3.74
N PHE A 157 -8.83 4.26 2.65
CA PHE A 157 -9.36 5.43 1.96
C PHE A 157 -10.85 5.66 2.19
N GLY A 158 -11.53 4.73 2.86
CA GLY A 158 -12.94 4.90 3.18
C GLY A 158 -13.15 6.20 3.94
N GLU A 159 -13.96 7.10 3.37
CA GLU A 159 -14.53 8.21 4.12
C GLU A 159 -15.14 7.68 5.43
N PRO A 160 -15.20 8.52 6.49
CA PRO A 160 -15.88 8.10 7.69
C PRO A 160 -17.26 7.58 7.31
N ILE A 161 -17.55 6.32 7.67
CA ILE A 161 -18.88 5.73 7.47
C ILE A 161 -19.87 6.77 7.99
N ARG A 162 -20.85 7.18 7.15
CA ARG A 162 -21.90 8.12 7.57
C ARG A 162 -22.46 7.63 8.90
N GLY A 163 -22.26 8.40 9.97
CA GLY A 163 -22.59 8.02 11.35
C GLY A 163 -21.41 7.56 12.22
N SER A 164 -20.18 7.56 11.74
CA SER A 164 -18.99 7.40 12.60
C SER A 164 -18.84 8.68 13.46
N PRO A 165 -18.66 8.57 14.77
CA PRO A 165 -18.45 9.75 15.61
C PRO A 165 -17.20 10.53 15.14
N ASP A 166 -17.32 11.85 15.05
CA ASP A 166 -16.27 12.78 14.59
C ASP A 166 -14.95 12.59 15.38
N TRP A 167 -15.06 12.38 16.69
CA TRP A 167 -13.92 12.13 17.57
C TRP A 167 -13.10 10.88 17.18
N LEU A 168 -13.68 9.90 16.47
CA LEU A 168 -12.97 8.69 16.07
C LEU A 168 -12.00 8.96 14.93
N SER A 169 -12.35 9.85 14.01
CA SER A 169 -11.46 10.36 12.98
C SER A 169 -10.31 11.16 13.60
N HIS A 170 -10.62 11.98 14.61
CA HIS A 170 -9.61 12.73 15.35
C HIS A 170 -8.64 11.81 16.10
N VAL A 171 -9.12 10.74 16.73
CA VAL A 171 -8.23 9.71 17.31
C VAL A 171 -7.26 9.14 16.28
N ARG A 172 -7.74 8.86 15.07
CA ARG A 172 -6.88 8.35 13.99
C ARG A 172 -5.79 9.37 13.61
N GLU A 173 -6.13 10.64 13.50
CA GLU A 173 -5.17 11.73 13.23
C GLU A 173 -4.11 11.80 14.33
N ILE A 174 -4.51 11.81 15.60
CA ILE A 174 -3.57 11.78 16.74
C ILE A 174 -2.61 10.58 16.63
N LEU A 175 -3.13 9.39 16.28
CA LEU A 175 -2.31 8.20 16.12
C LEU A 175 -1.31 8.33 14.96
N HIS A 176 -1.70 8.93 13.84
CA HIS A 176 -0.79 9.19 12.71
C HIS A 176 0.30 10.18 13.06
N ASP A 177 0.00 11.21 13.83
CA ASP A 177 0.97 12.24 14.21
C ASP A 177 1.93 11.76 15.31
N ARG A 178 1.42 10.95 16.24
CA ARG A 178 2.12 10.61 17.50
C ARG A 178 2.42 9.12 17.66
N TYR A 179 2.39 8.29 16.60
CA TYR A 179 2.62 6.84 16.68
C TYR A 179 3.99 6.45 17.27
N ARG A 180 4.96 7.38 17.25
CA ARG A 180 6.30 7.15 17.84
C ARG A 180 6.29 7.22 19.35
N GLU A 181 5.31 7.92 19.93
CA GLU A 181 5.17 8.10 21.37
C GLU A 181 4.54 6.86 22.04
N GLN A 182 4.71 6.78 23.34
CA GLN A 182 4.01 5.78 24.16
C GLN A 182 2.61 6.29 24.51
N LEU A 183 1.65 6.05 23.63
CA LEU A 183 0.26 6.47 23.81
C LEU A 183 -0.53 5.41 24.55
N SER A 184 -1.19 5.77 25.64
CA SER A 184 -2.16 4.93 26.32
C SER A 184 -3.58 5.15 25.79
N LEU A 185 -4.42 4.11 25.90
CA LEU A 185 -5.83 4.21 25.54
C LEU A 185 -6.56 5.26 26.39
N SER A 186 -6.15 5.44 27.66
CA SER A 186 -6.75 6.41 28.57
C SER A 186 -6.43 7.84 28.18
N GLU A 187 -5.19 8.14 27.77
CA GLU A 187 -4.79 9.46 27.27
C GLU A 187 -5.58 9.82 26.01
N LEU A 188 -5.63 8.91 25.02
CA LEU A 188 -6.39 9.12 23.80
C LEU A 188 -7.88 9.35 24.07
N ALA A 189 -8.46 8.61 25.02
CA ALA A 189 -9.86 8.73 25.38
C ALA A 189 -10.15 10.07 26.08
N ALA A 190 -9.24 10.53 26.95
CA ALA A 190 -9.33 11.84 27.60
C ALA A 190 -9.25 12.99 26.58
N GLU A 191 -8.36 12.87 25.56
CA GLU A 191 -8.16 13.88 24.53
C GLU A 191 -9.42 14.11 23.67
N VAL A 192 -10.19 13.05 23.43
CA VAL A 192 -11.46 13.12 22.68
C VAL A 192 -12.70 13.07 23.59
N GLN A 193 -12.54 13.22 24.91
CA GLN A 193 -13.59 13.30 25.90
C GLN A 193 -14.57 12.11 25.91
N VAL A 194 -14.06 10.88 25.73
CA VAL A 194 -14.86 9.66 25.79
C VAL A 194 -14.30 8.68 26.82
N HIS A 195 -15.11 7.71 27.22
CA HIS A 195 -14.64 6.65 28.09
C HIS A 195 -13.69 5.67 27.34
N PRO A 196 -12.55 5.21 27.91
CA PRO A 196 -11.60 4.33 27.24
C PRO A 196 -12.22 3.06 26.66
N VAL A 197 -13.16 2.44 27.35
CA VAL A 197 -13.89 1.24 26.87
C VAL A 197 -14.75 1.57 25.64
N HIS A 198 -15.36 2.77 25.62
CA HIS A 198 -16.14 3.21 24.46
C HIS A 198 -15.22 3.44 23.25
N LEU A 199 -14.09 4.13 23.45
CA LEU A 199 -13.08 4.30 22.41
C LEU A 199 -12.62 2.96 21.86
N ALA A 200 -12.20 2.01 22.72
CA ALA A 200 -11.71 0.71 22.29
C ALA A 200 -12.72 -0.05 21.42
N ARG A 201 -14.00 -0.06 21.84
CA ARG A 201 -15.07 -0.74 21.09
C ARG A 201 -15.36 -0.05 19.74
N ALA A 202 -15.51 1.27 19.76
CA ALA A 202 -15.80 2.03 18.55
C ALA A 202 -14.64 1.96 17.55
N PHE A 203 -13.40 2.07 18.03
CA PHE A 203 -12.20 1.97 17.21
C PHE A 203 -12.10 0.59 16.55
N ARG A 204 -12.28 -0.49 17.34
CA ARG A 204 -12.26 -1.86 16.81
C ARG A 204 -13.38 -2.11 15.81
N LYS A 205 -14.59 -1.58 16.07
CA LYS A 205 -15.72 -1.69 15.14
C LYS A 205 -15.45 -0.96 13.83
N ARG A 206 -14.77 0.20 13.88
CA ARG A 206 -14.50 1.05 12.71
C ARG A 206 -13.30 0.60 11.89
N TYR A 207 -12.20 0.21 12.57
CA TYR A 207 -10.91 -0.07 11.93
C TYR A 207 -10.51 -1.55 11.93
N GLY A 208 -11.36 -2.45 12.45
CA GLY A 208 -11.14 -3.89 12.46
C GLY A 208 -10.05 -4.38 13.43
N CYS A 209 -9.27 -3.48 14.03
CA CYS A 209 -8.16 -3.80 14.93
C CYS A 209 -8.20 -2.96 16.22
N CYS A 210 -7.41 -3.33 17.23
CA CYS A 210 -7.28 -2.49 18.43
C CYS A 210 -6.31 -1.32 18.17
N VAL A 211 -6.42 -0.27 18.99
CA VAL A 211 -5.54 0.94 18.92
C VAL A 211 -4.05 0.54 18.94
N GLY A 212 -3.67 -0.41 19.80
CA GLY A 212 -2.29 -0.87 19.89
C GLY A 212 -1.80 -1.60 18.64
N ASP A 213 -2.66 -2.34 17.94
CA ASP A 213 -2.33 -2.97 16.66
C ASP A 213 -2.18 -1.91 15.56
N PHE A 214 -3.05 -0.91 15.55
CA PHE A 214 -2.98 0.21 14.63
C PHE A 214 -1.66 1.00 14.77
N ILE A 215 -1.25 1.33 16.01
CA ILE A 215 0.04 1.97 16.29
C ILE A 215 1.21 1.08 15.79
N ARG A 216 1.16 -0.23 16.08
CA ARG A 216 2.21 -1.16 15.60
C ARG A 216 2.31 -1.16 14.08
N GLN A 217 1.19 -1.09 13.39
CA GLN A 217 1.15 -1.03 11.94
C GLN A 217 1.80 0.26 11.41
N LEU A 218 1.47 1.44 11.95
CA LEU A 218 2.10 2.70 11.58
C LEU A 218 3.62 2.68 11.80
N ARG A 219 4.09 2.10 12.92
CA ARG A 219 5.52 1.92 13.20
C ARG A 219 6.21 0.98 12.20
N VAL A 220 5.54 -0.12 11.84
CA VAL A 220 6.04 -1.06 10.82
C VAL A 220 6.15 -0.37 9.46
N GLU A 221 5.16 0.44 9.10
CA GLU A 221 5.16 1.23 7.85
C GLU A 221 6.35 2.20 7.82
N ALA A 222 6.53 2.97 8.88
CA ALA A 222 7.64 3.91 9.01
C ALA A 222 9.01 3.22 8.93
N ALA A 223 9.18 2.11 9.69
CA ALA A 223 10.41 1.34 9.66
C ALA A 223 10.68 0.72 8.28
N THR A 224 9.65 0.17 7.64
CA THR A 224 9.74 -0.40 6.29
C THR A 224 10.18 0.66 5.27
N HIS A 225 9.57 1.81 5.31
CA HIS A 225 9.92 2.93 4.44
C HIS A 225 11.41 3.33 4.58
N GLU A 226 11.90 3.45 5.82
CA GLU A 226 13.32 3.78 6.05
C GLU A 226 14.27 2.63 5.64
N LEU A 227 13.91 1.37 5.92
CA LEU A 227 14.72 0.20 5.53
C LEU A 227 14.90 0.08 4.02
N LEU A 228 13.92 0.52 3.24
CA LEU A 228 13.94 0.47 1.78
C LEU A 228 14.67 1.67 1.14
N ARG A 229 14.87 2.76 1.89
CA ARG A 229 15.40 4.03 1.36
C ARG A 229 16.75 4.45 1.95
N SER A 230 17.22 3.79 3.00
CA SER A 230 18.46 4.17 3.67
C SER A 230 19.29 2.97 4.12
N ASP A 231 20.61 3.18 4.22
CA ASP A 231 21.56 2.22 4.81
C ASP A 231 21.77 2.44 6.31
N ALA A 232 20.93 3.27 6.95
CA ALA A 232 21.02 3.54 8.37
C ALA A 232 21.00 2.24 9.19
N PRO A 233 21.68 2.17 10.32
CA PRO A 233 21.66 1.01 11.21
C PRO A 233 20.23 0.63 11.59
N ILE A 234 19.91 -0.68 11.55
CA ILE A 234 18.56 -1.17 11.85
C ILE A 234 18.12 -0.77 13.27
N ALA A 235 19.05 -0.69 14.21
CA ALA A 235 18.78 -0.23 15.57
C ALA A 235 18.30 1.24 15.61
N GLU A 236 18.91 2.10 14.80
CA GLU A 236 18.53 3.49 14.69
C GLU A 236 17.16 3.67 14.03
N ILE A 237 16.90 2.91 12.96
CA ILE A 237 15.58 2.86 12.33
C ILE A 237 14.50 2.40 13.31
N ALA A 238 14.80 1.38 14.12
CA ALA A 238 13.88 0.91 15.15
C ALA A 238 13.50 2.03 16.12
N THR A 239 14.47 2.76 16.64
CA THR A 239 14.24 3.88 17.57
C THR A 239 13.45 5.00 16.91
N ARG A 240 13.80 5.41 15.69
CA ARG A 240 13.08 6.47 14.94
C ARG A 240 11.64 6.09 14.61
N ALA A 241 11.39 4.82 14.37
CA ALA A 241 10.04 4.30 14.12
C ALA A 241 9.21 4.08 15.41
N GLY A 242 9.78 4.32 16.60
CA GLY A 242 9.08 4.21 17.89
C GLY A 242 9.12 2.80 18.50
N PHE A 243 10.02 1.91 18.03
CA PHE A 243 10.28 0.62 18.70
C PHE A 243 11.30 0.78 19.82
N THR A 244 11.19 -0.08 20.84
CA THR A 244 12.11 -0.08 21.97
C THR A 244 13.55 -0.37 21.57
N ASP A 245 13.70 -1.33 20.65
CA ASP A 245 15.00 -1.80 20.16
C ASP A 245 14.86 -2.55 18.81
N GLN A 246 16.01 -2.92 18.23
CA GLN A 246 16.08 -3.68 16.99
C GLN A 246 15.39 -5.05 17.07
N SER A 247 15.47 -5.73 18.22
CA SER A 247 14.88 -7.07 18.40
C SER A 247 13.35 -6.97 18.40
N HIS A 248 12.82 -5.92 19.03
CA HIS A 248 11.39 -5.61 19.01
C HIS A 248 10.91 -5.31 17.59
N LEU A 249 11.59 -4.44 16.85
CA LEU A 249 11.29 -4.20 15.43
C LEU A 249 11.31 -5.50 14.63
N SER A 250 12.38 -6.31 14.77
CA SER A 250 12.54 -7.54 13.98
C SER A 250 11.41 -8.54 14.22
N ARG A 251 10.99 -8.71 15.46
CA ARG A 251 9.88 -9.59 15.84
C ARG A 251 8.56 -9.11 15.27
N ILE A 252 8.28 -7.82 15.41
CA ILE A 252 7.03 -7.23 14.92
C ILE A 252 7.00 -7.22 13.38
N LEU A 253 8.08 -6.81 12.73
CA LEU A 253 8.19 -6.81 11.27
C LEU A 253 7.97 -8.22 10.69
N LYS A 254 8.63 -9.24 11.27
CA LYS A 254 8.46 -10.63 10.87
C LYS A 254 7.01 -11.11 11.03
N ARG A 255 6.32 -10.68 12.10
CA ARG A 255 4.91 -10.99 12.33
C ARG A 255 3.98 -10.34 11.30
N TYR A 256 4.25 -9.07 10.93
CA TYR A 256 3.35 -8.28 10.06
C TYR A 256 3.62 -8.49 8.57
N ILE A 257 4.87 -8.65 8.16
CA ILE A 257 5.26 -8.75 6.75
C ILE A 257 6.08 -10.03 6.41
N GLY A 258 6.20 -10.95 7.36
CA GLY A 258 6.77 -12.28 7.14
C GLY A 258 8.29 -12.34 6.99
N VAL A 259 9.00 -11.20 6.99
CA VAL A 259 10.46 -11.12 6.79
C VAL A 259 11.13 -10.27 7.87
N SER A 260 12.42 -10.52 8.12
CA SER A 260 13.22 -9.67 9.02
C SER A 260 13.66 -8.36 8.33
N PRO A 261 14.06 -7.32 9.11
CA PRO A 261 14.57 -6.07 8.55
C PRO A 261 15.78 -6.29 7.61
N GLY A 262 16.69 -7.20 7.96
CA GLY A 262 17.86 -7.51 7.13
C GLY A 262 17.48 -8.22 5.82
N GLU A 263 16.53 -9.14 5.85
CA GLU A 263 16.01 -9.79 4.65
C GLU A 263 15.27 -8.80 3.75
N LEU A 264 14.48 -7.89 4.33
CA LEU A 264 13.77 -6.86 3.58
C LEU A 264 14.77 -5.95 2.84
N ARG A 265 15.81 -5.47 3.52
CA ARG A 265 16.88 -4.65 2.92
C ARG A 265 17.64 -5.39 1.81
N LYS A 266 18.01 -6.65 2.02
CA LYS A 266 18.71 -7.46 1.02
C LYS A 266 17.88 -7.67 -0.25
N ARG A 267 16.57 -7.87 -0.14
CA ARG A 267 15.68 -8.04 -1.30
C ARG A 267 15.65 -6.81 -2.21
N THR A 268 15.81 -5.63 -1.65
CA THR A 268 15.93 -4.39 -2.44
C THR A 268 17.32 -4.23 -3.06
N ALA A 269 18.39 -4.63 -2.36
CA ALA A 269 19.76 -4.53 -2.84
C ALA A 269 20.08 -5.56 -3.95
N SER A 270 19.66 -6.82 -3.79
CA SER A 270 19.94 -7.90 -4.77
C SER A 270 19.21 -7.70 -6.10
N SER A 271 18.11 -7.00 -6.12
CA SER A 271 17.43 -6.60 -7.36
C SER A 271 18.14 -5.43 -8.09
N GLY A 272 19.14 -4.77 -7.49
CA GLY A 272 19.98 -3.74 -8.10
C GLY A 272 21.25 -4.28 -8.76
N ALA A 273 21.70 -5.46 -8.34
CA ALA A 273 23.00 -6.01 -8.72
C ALA A 273 23.02 -6.81 -10.03
N THR A 274 21.88 -7.10 -10.66
CA THR A 274 21.81 -7.89 -11.91
C THR A 274 21.93 -7.03 -13.18
N ARG A 275 22.60 -5.87 -13.11
CA ARG A 275 22.80 -4.98 -14.26
C ARG A 275 24.24 -4.51 -14.44
N ASN A 276 25.23 -5.31 -14.08
CA ASN A 276 26.62 -5.13 -14.57
C ASN A 276 27.24 -6.53 -14.73
N GLY A 277 27.01 -7.14 -15.88
CA GLY A 277 27.64 -8.34 -16.37
C GLY A 277 27.36 -8.47 -17.87
#